data_20d67a74be9d0636756d8704a370308c
#
_entry.id   20d67a74be9d0636756d8704a370308c
#
_cell.length_a   1.000
_cell.length_b   1.000
_cell.length_c   1.000
_cell.angle_alpha   90.00
_cell.angle_beta   90.00
_cell.angle_gamma   90.00
#
_symmetry.space_group_name_H-M   'P 1'
#
loop_
_entity.id
_entity.type
_entity.pdbx_description
1 polymer ?
#
loop_
_entity_poly.entity_id
_entity_poly.type
_entity_poly.pdbx_seq_one_letter_code
_entity_poly.pdbx_strand_id
1 'polypeptide(L)'
;WLENQSTAVLTSKRRCLKFLKRAYAVCVGDFANKPRTDVTMTAGGFRFHVGTPLPDLRHIASWMITHAPRQRTLAKAVPALWKRHGREDVSVAGLLLANLDPAELGQYPWMAFIHLLQRKEPLLVVLEVAEELVRAGHRVPDDAWLEAAAGQSSHWHQYCVLFLSLRRSEVGCQDLIRQAPRGGEMFERIRSRLLESEN
;
A
#
# COMPACT_ATOMS: atom_id res chain seq x y z
N TRP A 1 -3.90 6.74 23.83
CA TRP A 1 -3.56 8.01 23.19
C TRP A 1 -4.53 8.37 22.06
N LEU A 2 -4.84 7.45 21.16
CA LEU A 2 -5.79 7.67 20.06
C LEU A 2 -7.17 8.11 20.58
N GLU A 3 -7.71 7.40 21.56
CA GLU A 3 -9.04 7.67 22.15
C GLU A 3 -9.16 9.09 22.75
N ASN A 4 -8.03 9.68 23.10
CA ASN A 4 -7.98 11.04 23.65
C ASN A 4 -7.77 12.13 22.58
N GLN A 5 -7.75 11.75 21.28
CA GLN A 5 -7.57 12.73 20.22
C GLN A 5 -8.90 13.35 19.79
N SER A 6 -8.89 14.67 19.58
CA SER A 6 -10.04 15.34 19.00
C SER A 6 -10.20 14.98 17.52
N THR A 7 -11.43 14.71 17.08
CA THR A 7 -11.76 14.49 15.68
C THR A 7 -11.43 15.68 14.77
N ALA A 8 -11.21 16.86 15.35
CA ALA A 8 -10.75 18.05 14.64
C ALA A 8 -9.42 17.83 13.88
N VAL A 9 -8.59 16.85 14.29
CA VAL A 9 -7.37 16.48 13.56
C VAL A 9 -7.64 15.86 12.20
N LEU A 10 -8.85 15.38 11.95
CA LEU A 10 -9.29 14.71 10.71
C LEU A 10 -10.10 15.64 9.78
N THR A 11 -10.25 16.93 10.11
CA THR A 11 -11.10 17.87 9.35
C THR A 11 -10.43 18.43 8.09
N SER A 12 -9.13 18.26 7.92
CA SER A 12 -8.41 18.67 6.71
C SER A 12 -7.20 17.77 6.42
N LYS A 13 -6.84 17.65 5.15
CA LYS A 13 -5.63 16.93 4.71
C LYS A 13 -4.38 17.32 5.52
N ARG A 14 -4.14 18.63 5.70
CA ARG A 14 -2.97 19.12 6.45
C ARG A 14 -2.97 18.65 7.90
N ARG A 15 -4.14 18.66 8.54
CA ARG A 15 -4.30 18.20 9.93
C ARG A 15 -4.10 16.68 10.03
N CYS A 16 -4.64 15.90 9.10
CA CYS A 16 -4.41 14.45 9.02
C CYS A 16 -2.91 14.12 8.93
N LEU A 17 -2.19 14.78 8.03
CA LEU A 17 -0.75 14.56 7.87
C LEU A 17 0.06 14.92 9.13
N LYS A 18 -0.32 16.00 9.84
CA LYS A 18 0.31 16.41 11.10
C LYS A 18 -0.01 15.43 12.22
N PHE A 19 -1.25 14.96 12.30
CA PHE A 19 -1.68 13.94 13.26
C PHE A 19 -0.89 12.65 13.08
N LEU A 20 -0.82 12.11 11.86
CA LEU A 20 -0.10 10.87 11.55
C LEU A 20 1.37 10.93 11.97
N LYS A 21 2.06 12.04 11.71
CA LYS A 21 3.45 12.21 12.15
C LYS A 21 3.61 12.06 13.67
N ARG A 22 2.64 12.52 14.45
CA ARG A 22 2.64 12.37 15.91
C ARG A 22 2.23 10.97 16.33
N ALA A 23 1.23 10.38 15.67
CA ALA A 23 0.75 9.04 15.95
C ALA A 23 1.86 8.00 15.78
N TYR A 24 2.62 8.08 14.68
CA TYR A 24 3.76 7.18 14.45
C TYR A 24 4.79 7.25 15.59
N ALA A 25 5.17 8.46 16.00
CA ALA A 25 6.15 8.65 17.07
C ALA A 25 5.66 8.07 18.41
N VAL A 26 4.38 8.24 18.73
CA VAL A 26 3.80 7.70 19.98
C VAL A 26 3.83 6.17 20.03
N CYS A 27 3.56 5.49 18.92
CA CYS A 27 3.57 4.03 18.86
C CYS A 27 4.96 3.41 19.05
N VAL A 28 6.02 4.15 18.77
CA VAL A 28 7.41 3.64 18.87
C VAL A 28 8.04 3.92 20.23
N GLY A 29 7.46 4.88 21.01
CA GLY A 29 7.99 5.30 22.31
C GLY A 29 9.30 6.11 22.21
N ASP A 30 9.77 6.61 23.35
CA ASP A 30 10.90 7.53 23.41
C ASP A 30 12.26 6.91 23.01
N PHE A 31 12.39 5.59 23.07
CA PHE A 31 13.65 4.89 22.81
C PHE A 31 13.99 4.70 21.31
N ALA A 32 13.04 4.90 20.41
CA ALA A 32 13.22 4.61 18.98
C ALA A 32 13.11 5.87 18.09
N ASN A 33 13.13 7.05 18.66
CA ASN A 33 12.92 8.34 17.96
C ASN A 33 14.05 8.77 16.99
N LYS A 34 15.04 7.91 16.73
CA LYS A 34 15.96 8.14 15.61
C LYS A 34 15.36 7.50 14.37
N PRO A 35 15.07 8.27 13.31
CA PRO A 35 14.67 7.69 12.04
C PRO A 35 15.72 6.64 11.65
N ARG A 36 15.31 5.39 11.48
CA ARG A 36 16.17 4.35 10.90
C ARG A 36 16.30 4.62 9.40
N THR A 37 16.84 5.77 9.04
CA THR A 37 16.99 6.23 7.67
C THR A 37 17.93 5.34 6.86
N ASP A 38 18.97 4.78 7.51
CA ASP A 38 20.07 4.17 6.79
C ASP A 38 19.78 2.76 6.27
N VAL A 39 19.06 1.93 7.02
CA VAL A 39 18.79 0.53 6.62
C VAL A 39 17.60 0.44 5.67
N THR A 40 16.61 1.32 5.82
CA THR A 40 15.38 1.28 5.01
C THR A 40 15.46 2.07 3.72
N MET A 41 16.29 3.08 3.64
CA MET A 41 16.54 3.78 2.37
C MET A 41 17.19 2.85 1.34
N THR A 42 18.04 1.94 1.79
CA THR A 42 18.68 0.93 0.94
C THR A 42 17.71 -0.19 0.53
N ALA A 43 16.77 -0.57 1.40
CA ALA A 43 15.88 -1.71 1.17
C ALA A 43 14.55 -1.35 0.47
N GLY A 44 14.08 -0.10 0.55
CA GLY A 44 12.74 0.23 0.10
C GLY A 44 12.57 1.60 -0.58
N GLY A 45 13.61 2.40 -0.71
CA GLY A 45 13.52 3.73 -1.34
C GLY A 45 12.64 4.74 -0.58
N PHE A 46 12.28 4.47 0.69
CA PHE A 46 11.50 5.38 1.50
C PHE A 46 12.30 6.62 1.93
N ARG A 47 11.62 7.75 2.02
CA ARG A 47 12.24 9.00 2.50
C ARG A 47 12.47 9.01 4.01
N PHE A 48 11.69 8.26 4.75
CA PHE A 48 11.85 8.06 6.19
C PHE A 48 11.17 6.77 6.63
N HIS A 49 11.58 6.28 7.79
CA HIS A 49 10.99 5.16 8.50
C HIS A 49 11.08 5.42 10.00
N VAL A 50 9.94 5.46 10.67
CA VAL A 50 9.83 5.68 12.12
C VAL A 50 9.97 4.37 12.89
N GLY A 51 9.50 3.28 12.30
CA GLY A 51 9.53 1.94 12.89
C GLY A 51 8.20 1.53 13.53
N THR A 52 7.10 2.21 13.19
CA THR A 52 5.77 1.86 13.71
C THR A 52 5.33 0.49 13.20
N PRO A 53 4.99 -0.46 14.11
CA PRO A 53 4.52 -1.78 13.72
C PRO A 53 3.23 -1.74 12.89
N LEU A 54 3.06 -2.71 11.99
CA LEU A 54 1.87 -2.78 11.12
C LEU A 54 0.54 -2.88 11.91
N PRO A 55 0.43 -3.62 13.03
CA PRO A 55 -0.77 -3.61 13.85
C PRO A 55 -1.17 -2.21 14.35
N ASP A 56 -0.19 -1.40 14.75
CA ASP A 56 -0.44 -0.03 15.19
C ASP A 56 -0.87 0.87 14.03
N LEU A 57 -0.28 0.70 12.84
CA LEU A 57 -0.72 1.41 11.63
C LEU A 57 -2.17 1.07 11.26
N ARG A 58 -2.56 -0.21 11.39
CA ARG A 58 -3.96 -0.63 11.20
C ARG A 58 -4.89 -0.01 12.22
N HIS A 59 -4.48 0.04 13.48
CA HIS A 59 -5.26 0.69 14.55
C HIS A 59 -5.43 2.19 14.27
N ILE A 60 -4.36 2.89 13.88
CA ILE A 60 -4.40 4.31 13.50
C ILE A 60 -5.35 4.52 12.31
N ALA A 61 -5.23 3.73 11.25
CA ALA A 61 -6.07 3.86 10.07
C ALA A 61 -7.55 3.58 10.38
N SER A 62 -7.84 2.54 11.16
CA SER A 62 -9.17 2.21 11.63
C SER A 62 -9.79 3.35 12.45
N TRP A 63 -9.04 3.88 13.40
CA TRP A 63 -9.49 5.03 14.20
C TRP A 63 -9.78 6.25 13.31
N MET A 64 -8.92 6.54 12.33
CA MET A 64 -9.13 7.65 11.40
C MET A 64 -10.42 7.48 10.60
N ILE A 65 -10.68 6.28 10.06
CA ILE A 65 -11.87 5.99 9.26
C ILE A 65 -13.13 6.13 10.10
N THR A 66 -13.12 5.57 11.31
CA THR A 66 -14.28 5.59 12.24
C THR A 66 -14.61 7.00 12.73
N HIS A 67 -13.60 7.85 12.96
CA HIS A 67 -13.80 9.16 13.60
C HIS A 67 -13.74 10.33 12.63
N ALA A 68 -13.44 10.11 11.35
CA ALA A 68 -13.41 11.20 10.38
C ALA A 68 -14.82 11.78 10.15
N PRO A 69 -15.02 13.09 10.35
CA PRO A 69 -16.32 13.73 10.07
C PRO A 69 -16.73 13.59 8.60
N ARG A 70 -15.78 13.45 7.70
CA ARG A 70 -15.96 13.21 6.27
C ARG A 70 -14.84 12.34 5.74
N GLN A 71 -15.16 11.14 5.28
CA GLN A 71 -14.17 10.21 4.71
C GLN A 71 -13.44 10.79 3.48
N ARG A 72 -14.11 11.66 2.72
CA ARG A 72 -13.50 12.40 1.60
C ARG A 72 -12.25 13.20 1.99
N THR A 73 -12.14 13.62 3.24
CA THR A 73 -10.90 14.28 3.74
C THR A 73 -9.74 13.30 3.80
N LEU A 74 -10.01 12.06 4.22
CA LEU A 74 -9.00 10.99 4.25
C LEU A 74 -8.63 10.59 2.81
N ALA A 75 -9.60 10.44 1.91
CA ALA A 75 -9.36 10.17 0.50
C ALA A 75 -8.41 11.21 -0.13
N LYS A 76 -8.60 12.50 0.16
CA LYS A 76 -7.69 13.57 -0.26
C LYS A 76 -6.31 13.52 0.40
N ALA A 77 -6.16 12.84 1.54
CA ALA A 77 -4.87 12.67 2.20
C ALA A 77 -4.03 11.56 1.56
N VAL A 78 -4.65 10.54 0.96
CA VAL A 78 -3.96 9.38 0.37
C VAL A 78 -2.87 9.78 -0.64
N PRO A 79 -3.11 10.58 -1.69
CA PRO A 79 -2.05 10.97 -2.62
C PRO A 79 -0.93 11.78 -1.96
N ALA A 80 -1.26 12.54 -0.91
CA ALA A 80 -0.26 13.33 -0.20
C ALA A 80 0.65 12.46 0.69
N LEU A 81 0.09 11.41 1.31
CA LEU A 81 0.84 10.38 2.03
C LEU A 81 1.78 9.64 1.08
N TRP A 82 1.26 9.18 -0.05
CA TRP A 82 2.07 8.52 -1.08
C TRP A 82 3.23 9.40 -1.57
N LYS A 83 2.96 10.67 -1.87
CA LYS A 83 3.98 11.63 -2.28
C LYS A 83 5.02 11.90 -1.19
N ARG A 84 4.65 11.90 0.08
CA ARG A 84 5.56 12.08 1.22
C ARG A 84 6.50 10.88 1.37
N HIS A 85 6.07 9.70 0.95
CA HIS A 85 6.84 8.49 0.76
C HIS A 85 7.61 8.01 1.99
N GLY A 86 7.04 8.15 3.18
CA GLY A 86 7.51 7.44 4.38
C GLY A 86 6.99 6.01 4.37
N ARG A 87 7.69 5.06 5.02
CA ARG A 87 7.24 3.67 5.13
C ARG A 87 5.83 3.59 5.74
N GLU A 88 5.62 4.28 6.83
CA GLU A 88 4.33 4.35 7.53
C GLU A 88 3.27 5.06 6.69
N ASP A 89 3.65 6.11 5.96
CA ASP A 89 2.74 6.86 5.12
C ASP A 89 2.17 6.01 3.99
N VAL A 90 3.02 5.23 3.34
CA VAL A 90 2.60 4.34 2.24
C VAL A 90 1.70 3.24 2.78
N SER A 91 2.04 2.64 3.94
CA SER A 91 1.18 1.64 4.59
C SER A 91 -0.18 2.21 4.98
N VAL A 92 -0.22 3.39 5.62
CA VAL A 92 -1.50 4.05 5.96
C VAL A 92 -2.27 4.43 4.71
N ALA A 93 -1.61 4.91 3.64
CA ALA A 93 -2.26 5.17 2.36
C ALA A 93 -2.94 3.92 1.80
N GLY A 94 -2.26 2.77 1.82
CA GLY A 94 -2.82 1.48 1.41
C GLY A 94 -4.01 1.06 2.27
N LEU A 95 -3.90 1.18 3.60
CA LEU A 95 -4.99 0.88 4.53
C LEU A 95 -6.22 1.77 4.31
N LEU A 96 -6.01 3.06 4.05
CA LEU A 96 -7.11 3.98 3.74
C LEU A 96 -7.74 3.64 2.39
N LEU A 97 -6.95 3.37 1.35
CA LEU A 97 -7.46 2.95 0.04
C LEU A 97 -8.33 1.70 0.13
N ALA A 98 -7.88 0.73 0.94
CA ALA A 98 -8.57 -0.54 1.09
C ALA A 98 -9.91 -0.43 1.83
N ASN A 99 -10.06 0.52 2.75
CA ASN A 99 -11.17 0.55 3.69
C ASN A 99 -12.06 1.80 3.60
N LEU A 100 -11.74 2.79 2.76
CA LEU A 100 -12.61 3.91 2.49
C LEU A 100 -13.72 3.52 1.49
N ASP A 101 -14.88 4.15 1.63
CA ASP A 101 -15.94 4.01 0.63
C ASP A 101 -15.43 4.44 -0.76
N PRO A 102 -15.57 3.58 -1.80
CA PRO A 102 -15.22 3.93 -3.17
C PRO A 102 -15.87 5.22 -3.68
N ALA A 103 -17.09 5.55 -3.23
CA ALA A 103 -17.76 6.81 -3.56
C ALA A 103 -16.99 8.03 -3.03
N GLU A 104 -16.36 7.91 -1.86
CA GLU A 104 -15.53 8.96 -1.26
C GLU A 104 -14.14 9.07 -1.89
N LEU A 105 -13.62 7.95 -2.40
CA LEU A 105 -12.39 7.91 -3.21
C LEU A 105 -12.63 8.53 -4.60
N GLY A 106 -13.86 8.52 -5.10
CA GLY A 106 -14.24 8.96 -6.44
C GLY A 106 -13.83 8.00 -7.56
N GLN A 107 -13.33 6.82 -7.21
CA GLN A 107 -12.94 5.75 -8.13
C GLN A 107 -12.78 4.42 -7.37
N TYR A 108 -12.77 3.32 -8.11
CA TYR A 108 -12.52 2.00 -7.54
C TYR A 108 -11.12 1.93 -6.89
N PRO A 109 -10.96 1.29 -5.71
CA PRO A 109 -9.70 1.32 -4.94
C PRO A 109 -8.47 0.84 -5.71
N TRP A 110 -8.57 -0.22 -6.53
CA TRP A 110 -7.48 -0.65 -7.39
C TRP A 110 -7.06 0.42 -8.39
N MET A 111 -8.02 1.15 -8.99
CA MET A 111 -7.69 2.24 -9.92
C MET A 111 -7.03 3.40 -9.18
N ALA A 112 -7.50 3.71 -7.97
CA ALA A 112 -6.86 4.69 -7.12
C ALA A 112 -5.40 4.30 -6.80
N PHE A 113 -5.15 3.03 -6.47
CA PHE A 113 -3.81 2.50 -6.23
C PHE A 113 -2.93 2.59 -7.47
N ILE A 114 -3.42 2.11 -8.61
CA ILE A 114 -2.72 2.15 -9.90
C ILE A 114 -2.31 3.58 -10.26
N HIS A 115 -3.18 4.56 -10.04
CA HIS A 115 -2.86 5.96 -10.28
C HIS A 115 -1.77 6.52 -9.35
N LEU A 116 -1.53 5.91 -8.20
CA LEU A 116 -0.40 6.27 -7.33
C LEU A 116 0.94 5.69 -7.81
N LEU A 117 0.91 4.59 -8.57
CA LEU A 117 2.11 3.91 -9.10
C LEU A 117 2.73 4.65 -10.31
N GLN A 118 2.85 5.98 -10.24
CA GLN A 118 3.42 6.82 -11.30
C GLN A 118 4.94 6.69 -11.44
N ARG A 119 5.60 6.06 -10.49
CA ARG A 119 7.04 5.81 -10.45
C ARG A 119 7.27 4.35 -10.11
N LYS A 120 8.48 3.87 -10.39
CA LYS A 120 8.89 2.55 -9.93
C LYS A 120 8.91 2.52 -8.40
N GLU A 121 8.00 1.77 -7.84
CA GLU A 121 7.91 1.52 -6.40
C GLU A 121 8.60 0.18 -6.06
N PRO A 122 9.11 0.03 -4.82
CA PRO A 122 9.62 -1.26 -4.37
C PRO A 122 8.54 -2.34 -4.43
N LEU A 123 8.88 -3.54 -4.92
CA LEU A 123 7.92 -4.64 -5.09
C LEU A 123 7.21 -5.01 -3.77
N LEU A 124 7.92 -4.93 -2.64
CA LEU A 124 7.35 -5.18 -1.32
C LEU A 124 6.21 -4.18 -1.00
N VAL A 125 6.40 -2.91 -1.33
CA VAL A 125 5.38 -1.87 -1.12
C VAL A 125 4.13 -2.14 -1.95
N VAL A 126 4.34 -2.49 -3.22
CA VAL A 126 3.25 -2.81 -4.14
C VAL A 126 2.46 -4.03 -3.63
N LEU A 127 3.17 -5.07 -3.20
CA LEU A 127 2.56 -6.29 -2.65
C LEU A 127 1.77 -5.97 -1.37
N GLU A 128 2.34 -5.26 -0.41
CA GLU A 128 1.67 -4.94 0.86
C GLU A 128 0.36 -4.17 0.66
N VAL A 129 0.35 -3.18 -0.23
CA VAL A 129 -0.88 -2.42 -0.53
C VAL A 129 -1.90 -3.28 -1.27
N ALA A 130 -1.45 -4.09 -2.24
CA ALA A 130 -2.31 -5.02 -2.97
C ALA A 130 -2.94 -6.07 -2.03
N GLU A 131 -2.18 -6.60 -1.06
CA GLU A 131 -2.69 -7.51 -0.03
C GLU A 131 -3.78 -6.86 0.83
N GLU A 132 -3.63 -5.60 1.23
CA GLU A 132 -4.66 -4.89 1.99
C GLU A 132 -5.94 -4.70 1.15
N LEU A 133 -5.82 -4.39 -0.14
CA LEU A 133 -6.97 -4.30 -1.04
C LEU A 133 -7.72 -5.63 -1.15
N VAL A 134 -7.00 -6.73 -1.35
CA VAL A 134 -7.61 -8.08 -1.43
C VAL A 134 -8.22 -8.50 -0.07
N ARG A 135 -7.56 -8.19 1.05
CA ARG A 135 -8.08 -8.45 2.40
C ARG A 135 -9.38 -7.70 2.68
N ALA A 136 -9.52 -6.49 2.15
CA ALA A 136 -10.75 -5.70 2.22
C ALA A 136 -11.86 -6.16 1.25
N GLY A 137 -11.61 -7.21 0.45
CA GLY A 137 -12.58 -7.79 -0.46
C GLY A 137 -12.56 -7.22 -1.88
N HIS A 138 -11.60 -6.35 -2.21
CA HIS A 138 -11.46 -5.83 -3.56
C HIS A 138 -10.81 -6.87 -4.47
N ARG A 139 -11.47 -7.21 -5.58
CA ARG A 139 -10.97 -8.18 -6.55
C ARG A 139 -9.78 -7.63 -7.32
N VAL A 140 -8.77 -8.48 -7.51
CA VAL A 140 -7.64 -8.20 -8.40
C VAL A 140 -8.15 -7.90 -9.82
N PRO A 141 -7.55 -6.97 -10.57
CA PRO A 141 -7.89 -6.72 -11.97
C PRO A 141 -7.92 -7.98 -12.82
N ASP A 142 -8.71 -7.97 -13.88
CA ASP A 142 -8.86 -9.12 -14.79
C ASP A 142 -7.60 -9.37 -15.65
N ASP A 143 -7.57 -10.51 -16.34
CA ASP A 143 -6.43 -10.94 -17.14
C ASP A 143 -6.11 -9.97 -18.27
N ALA A 144 -7.13 -9.47 -18.96
CA ALA A 144 -6.93 -8.55 -20.07
C ALA A 144 -6.26 -7.24 -19.63
N TRP A 145 -6.65 -6.74 -18.46
CA TRP A 145 -6.01 -5.56 -17.87
C TRP A 145 -4.56 -5.86 -17.45
N LEU A 146 -4.32 -7.02 -16.81
CA LEU A 146 -2.98 -7.41 -16.34
C LEU A 146 -2.02 -7.60 -17.50
N GLU A 147 -2.45 -8.25 -18.58
CA GLU A 147 -1.63 -8.41 -19.79
C GLU A 147 -1.29 -7.07 -20.46
N ALA A 148 -2.28 -6.20 -20.59
CA ALA A 148 -2.07 -4.86 -21.14
C ALA A 148 -1.12 -4.02 -20.29
N ALA A 149 -1.26 -4.08 -18.95
CA ALA A 149 -0.40 -3.37 -18.02
C ALA A 149 1.04 -3.92 -18.01
N ALA A 150 1.21 -5.25 -18.04
CA ALA A 150 2.52 -5.89 -18.10
C ALA A 150 3.34 -5.48 -19.32
N GLY A 151 2.67 -5.22 -20.45
CA GLY A 151 3.31 -4.74 -21.68
C GLY A 151 3.89 -3.33 -21.60
N GLN A 152 3.54 -2.53 -20.59
CA GLN A 152 3.98 -1.14 -20.50
C GLN A 152 5.47 -1.00 -20.11
N SER A 153 5.96 -1.83 -19.19
CA SER A 153 7.36 -1.81 -18.74
C SER A 153 7.71 -3.00 -17.87
N SER A 154 9.01 -3.24 -17.68
CA SER A 154 9.52 -4.33 -16.82
C SER A 154 8.97 -4.28 -15.38
N HIS A 155 8.83 -3.11 -14.79
CA HIS A 155 8.31 -3.01 -13.42
C HIS A 155 6.80 -3.23 -13.36
N TRP A 156 6.03 -2.77 -14.36
CA TRP A 156 4.61 -3.10 -14.47
C TRP A 156 4.39 -4.58 -14.65
N HIS A 157 5.23 -5.25 -15.44
CA HIS A 157 5.18 -6.71 -15.58
C HIS A 157 5.35 -7.41 -14.22
N GLN A 158 6.35 -7.00 -13.44
CA GLN A 158 6.56 -7.53 -12.09
C GLN A 158 5.37 -7.25 -11.16
N TYR A 159 4.76 -6.06 -11.21
CA TYR A 159 3.55 -5.75 -10.42
C TYR A 159 2.39 -6.67 -10.79
N CYS A 160 2.17 -6.93 -12.07
CA CYS A 160 1.11 -7.83 -12.51
C CYS A 160 1.30 -9.26 -11.98
N VAL A 161 2.53 -9.79 -11.93
CA VAL A 161 2.83 -11.09 -11.30
C VAL A 161 2.50 -11.07 -9.80
N LEU A 162 2.84 -9.99 -9.08
CA LEU A 162 2.46 -9.85 -7.67
C LEU A 162 0.94 -9.81 -7.50
N PHE A 163 0.21 -9.11 -8.36
CA PHE A 163 -1.25 -9.07 -8.30
C PHE A 163 -1.86 -10.46 -8.57
N LEU A 164 -1.34 -11.20 -9.56
CA LEU A 164 -1.75 -12.58 -9.83
C LEU A 164 -1.57 -13.49 -8.60
N SER A 165 -0.49 -13.31 -7.85
CA SER A 165 -0.22 -14.12 -6.66
C SER A 165 -1.25 -13.98 -5.54
N LEU A 166 -2.09 -12.96 -5.59
CA LEU A 166 -3.14 -12.66 -4.61
C LEU A 166 -4.51 -13.22 -5.01
N ARG A 167 -4.64 -13.81 -6.17
CA ARG A 167 -5.88 -14.48 -6.59
C ARG A 167 -6.07 -15.79 -5.84
N ARG A 168 -7.32 -16.10 -5.53
CA ARG A 168 -7.71 -17.36 -4.86
C ARG A 168 -8.07 -18.49 -5.84
N SER A 169 -8.30 -18.17 -7.10
CA SER A 169 -8.61 -19.10 -8.17
C SER A 169 -7.37 -19.45 -8.96
N GLU A 170 -7.46 -20.51 -9.78
CA GLU A 170 -6.40 -20.88 -10.71
C GLU A 170 -5.84 -19.66 -11.45
N VAL A 171 -4.54 -19.57 -11.48
CA VAL A 171 -3.83 -18.42 -12.03
C VAL A 171 -3.78 -18.60 -13.54
N GLY A 172 -4.61 -17.85 -14.26
CA GLY A 172 -4.42 -17.64 -15.68
C GLY A 172 -3.11 -16.90 -16.00
N CYS A 173 -2.86 -16.54 -17.21
CA CYS A 173 -1.71 -15.72 -17.63
C CYS A 173 -0.33 -16.34 -17.35
N GLN A 174 -0.18 -17.63 -17.55
CA GLN A 174 1.09 -18.34 -17.32
C GLN A 174 2.26 -17.77 -18.14
N ASP A 175 2.00 -17.37 -19.37
CA ASP A 175 3.03 -16.75 -20.22
C ASP A 175 3.50 -15.42 -19.64
N LEU A 176 2.60 -14.63 -19.03
CA LEU A 176 2.94 -13.43 -18.31
C LEU A 176 3.89 -13.73 -17.12
N ILE A 177 3.61 -14.81 -16.36
CA ILE A 177 4.46 -15.20 -15.23
C ILE A 177 5.84 -15.68 -15.72
N ARG A 178 5.88 -16.51 -16.77
CA ARG A 178 7.14 -17.06 -17.34
C ARG A 178 8.03 -15.98 -17.93
N GLN A 179 7.45 -15.00 -18.63
CA GLN A 179 8.18 -13.92 -19.31
C GLN A 179 8.54 -12.75 -18.39
N ALA A 180 8.10 -12.75 -17.14
CA ALA A 180 8.37 -11.65 -16.23
C ALA A 180 9.88 -11.42 -16.04
N PRO A 181 10.34 -10.16 -16.10
CA PRO A 181 11.73 -9.81 -15.80
C PRO A 181 12.11 -10.24 -14.39
N ARG A 182 13.40 -10.61 -14.21
CA ARG A 182 13.93 -10.98 -12.90
C ARG A 182 13.70 -9.87 -11.88
N GLY A 183 13.35 -10.27 -10.65
CA GLY A 183 13.16 -9.42 -9.48
C GLY A 183 14.15 -9.76 -8.35
N GLY A 184 13.94 -9.20 -7.17
CA GLY A 184 14.66 -9.62 -5.97
C GLY A 184 14.16 -10.97 -5.45
N GLU A 185 14.83 -11.51 -4.44
CA GLU A 185 14.55 -12.86 -3.89
C GLU A 185 13.08 -13.10 -3.54
N MET A 186 12.41 -12.14 -2.93
CA MET A 186 10.96 -12.23 -2.60
C MET A 186 10.13 -12.44 -3.87
N PHE A 187 10.39 -11.69 -4.92
CA PHE A 187 9.67 -11.79 -6.18
C PHE A 187 9.88 -13.15 -6.85
N GLU A 188 11.14 -13.64 -6.90
CA GLU A 188 11.44 -14.94 -7.52
C GLU A 188 10.79 -16.10 -6.76
N ARG A 189 10.71 -16.03 -5.42
CA ARG A 189 9.95 -17.03 -4.63
C ARG A 189 8.47 -17.04 -4.97
N ILE A 190 7.85 -15.86 -5.12
CA ILE A 190 6.44 -15.76 -5.51
C ILE A 190 6.24 -16.32 -6.91
N ARG A 191 7.09 -15.93 -7.85
CA ARG A 191 7.03 -16.38 -9.25
C ARG A 191 7.17 -17.90 -9.35
N SER A 192 8.17 -18.50 -8.69
CA SER A 192 8.37 -19.96 -8.68
C SER A 192 7.15 -20.69 -8.14
N ARG A 193 6.59 -20.24 -7.01
CA ARG A 193 5.37 -20.84 -6.43
C ARG A 193 4.19 -20.80 -7.39
N LEU A 194 4.00 -19.71 -8.13
CA LEU A 194 2.93 -19.60 -9.12
C LEU A 194 3.09 -20.58 -10.29
N LEU A 195 4.33 -20.83 -10.70
CA LEU A 195 4.65 -21.80 -11.76
C LEU A 195 4.53 -23.27 -11.29
N GLU A 196 4.76 -23.53 -10.00
CA GLU A 196 4.65 -24.89 -9.41
C GLU A 196 3.21 -25.30 -9.11
N SER A 197 2.31 -24.35 -8.90
CA SER A 197 0.89 -24.62 -8.58
C SER A 197 0.08 -25.22 -9.75
N GLU A 198 0.68 -25.43 -10.92
CA GLU A 198 0.08 -26.07 -12.10
C GLU A 198 0.35 -27.58 -12.21
N ASN A 199 1.27 -28.14 -11.42
CA ASN A 199 1.59 -29.56 -11.45
C ASN A 199 0.86 -30.31 -10.31
#